data_f85725b92c55cc7459baf3e9a146a6ca
#
_entry.id   f85725b92c55cc7459baf3e9a146a6ca
#
_cell.length_a   1.000
_cell.length_b   1.000
_cell.length_c   1.000
_cell.angle_alpha   90.00
_cell.angle_beta   90.00
_cell.angle_gamma   90.00
#
_symmetry.space_group_name_H-M   'P 1'
#
loop_
_entity.id
_entity.type
_entity.pdbx_description
1 polymer ?
#
loop_
_entity_poly.entity_id
_entity_poly.type
_entity_poly.pdbx_seq_one_letter_code
_entity_poly.pdbx_strand_id
1 'polypeptide(L)'
;MYKRQEIQHIYLVGAKSLGAYGGYETFVYKLTEHHQNKENIKYHVACKANGDGCMDETKFDGVTKINDHEFELHNAHCFKIDVPQIGPAQAIYYDVAALKACCDHIKKNHIPHPIVYIMACRIGPFAGHFYQEIHKLGGTVYLNPDGHEWMRAKWSAPIRKYWKISEQMMVKYCDLAICDSVNIEKYIHECYDGKGIKGKNPKTTFIAYGADLTLSKLDDGDKKLVDWYHEKGLTKKGYYLVVGRFVPENSFEVMIREFMKSGSKKDFALITNVNDKFLNELEEKLHFKSDKRIKFVGTVYD
;
A
#
# COMPACT_ATOMS: atom_id res chain seq x y z
N MET A 1 26.69 -31.63 14.68
CA MET A 1 25.88 -31.53 13.45
C MET A 1 25.10 -30.23 13.52
N TYR A 2 25.57 -29.15 12.90
CA TYR A 2 24.82 -27.88 12.86
C TYR A 2 23.55 -28.12 12.02
N LYS A 3 22.36 -27.99 12.63
CA LYS A 3 21.11 -27.94 11.86
C LYS A 3 21.23 -26.71 10.94
N ARG A 4 21.24 -26.93 9.62
CA ARG A 4 21.05 -25.81 8.67
C ARG A 4 19.76 -25.11 9.10
N GLN A 5 19.85 -23.82 9.38
CA GLN A 5 18.68 -23.02 9.71
C GLN A 5 17.77 -23.05 8.48
N GLU A 6 16.55 -23.50 8.63
CA GLU A 6 15.58 -23.60 7.53
C GLU A 6 15.24 -22.17 7.08
N ILE A 7 15.30 -21.92 5.77
CA ILE A 7 14.98 -20.62 5.19
C ILE A 7 13.47 -20.45 5.20
N GLN A 8 12.96 -19.38 5.81
CA GLN A 8 11.57 -19.02 5.74
C GLN A 8 11.29 -18.29 4.42
N HIS A 9 10.50 -18.90 3.56
CA HIS A 9 10.04 -18.30 2.31
C HIS A 9 8.75 -17.51 2.52
N ILE A 10 8.73 -16.25 2.10
CA ILE A 10 7.60 -15.33 2.24
C ILE A 10 7.25 -14.75 0.87
N TYR A 11 6.02 -15.01 0.41
CA TYR A 11 5.46 -14.52 -0.84
C TYR A 11 4.63 -13.27 -0.57
N LEU A 12 4.93 -12.17 -1.24
CA LEU A 12 4.24 -10.89 -1.11
C LEU A 12 3.40 -10.62 -2.36
N VAL A 13 2.08 -10.50 -2.17
CA VAL A 13 1.10 -10.30 -3.24
C VAL A 13 0.25 -9.08 -2.94
N GLY A 14 -0.01 -8.24 -3.94
CA GLY A 14 -0.91 -7.09 -3.84
C GLY A 14 -0.25 -5.74 -4.02
N ALA A 15 1.09 -5.61 -3.87
CA ALA A 15 1.83 -4.46 -4.36
C ALA A 15 1.98 -4.55 -5.89
N LYS A 16 1.95 -3.42 -6.60
CA LYS A 16 2.11 -3.37 -8.06
C LYS A 16 3.57 -3.53 -8.48
N SER A 17 4.49 -3.13 -7.63
CA SER A 17 5.92 -3.13 -7.86
C SER A 17 6.71 -3.11 -6.56
N LEU A 18 8.00 -3.27 -6.66
CA LEU A 18 8.93 -3.07 -5.55
C LEU A 18 9.52 -1.66 -5.66
N GLY A 19 9.06 -0.74 -4.81
CA GLY A 19 9.65 0.60 -4.68
C GLY A 19 9.08 1.70 -5.59
N ALA A 20 7.98 1.46 -6.34
CA ALA A 20 7.27 2.57 -6.97
C ALA A 20 6.48 3.39 -5.94
N TYR A 21 5.90 4.51 -6.39
CA TYR A 21 5.06 5.33 -5.53
C TYR A 21 3.77 4.60 -5.14
N GLY A 22 3.60 4.35 -3.84
CA GLY A 22 2.42 3.71 -3.27
C GLY A 22 2.69 3.15 -1.89
N GLY A 23 1.66 3.01 -1.06
CA GLY A 23 1.80 2.53 0.32
C GLY A 23 2.39 1.12 0.39
N TYR A 24 1.81 0.19 -0.36
CA TYR A 24 2.28 -1.19 -0.40
C TYR A 24 3.64 -1.32 -1.09
N GLU A 25 3.85 -0.58 -2.16
CA GLU A 25 5.10 -0.57 -2.91
C GLU A 25 6.27 -0.11 -2.04
N THR A 26 6.07 0.98 -1.29
CA THR A 26 7.05 1.49 -0.32
C THR A 26 7.26 0.50 0.83
N PHE A 27 6.18 -0.08 1.36
CA PHE A 27 6.27 -1.07 2.44
C PHE A 27 7.08 -2.29 2.02
N VAL A 28 6.78 -2.88 0.86
CA VAL A 28 7.48 -4.07 0.36
C VAL A 28 8.95 -3.77 0.09
N TYR A 29 9.25 -2.59 -0.48
CA TYR A 29 10.62 -2.14 -0.70
C TYR A 29 11.41 -2.03 0.62
N LYS A 30 10.87 -1.30 1.60
CA LYS A 30 11.53 -1.10 2.90
C LYS A 30 11.66 -2.40 3.69
N LEU A 31 10.69 -3.29 3.60
CA LEU A 31 10.73 -4.60 4.24
C LEU A 31 11.86 -5.47 3.67
N THR A 32 11.95 -5.55 2.34
CA THR A 32 12.98 -6.35 1.67
C THR A 32 14.37 -5.72 1.84
N GLU A 33 14.50 -4.39 1.76
CA GLU A 33 15.74 -3.64 2.03
C GLU A 33 16.25 -3.91 3.44
N HIS A 34 15.38 -3.83 4.45
CA HIS A 34 15.74 -4.09 5.84
C HIS A 34 16.22 -5.53 6.08
N HIS A 35 15.65 -6.49 5.38
CA HIS A 35 15.98 -7.91 5.52
C HIS A 35 16.97 -8.43 4.49
N GLN A 36 17.53 -7.60 3.61
CA GLN A 36 18.38 -8.06 2.50
C GLN A 36 19.59 -8.93 2.92
N ASN A 37 20.09 -8.74 4.15
CA ASN A 37 21.22 -9.48 4.71
C ASN A 37 20.80 -10.63 5.65
N LYS A 38 19.49 -10.97 5.71
CA LYS A 38 18.97 -12.07 6.54
C LYS A 38 19.01 -13.37 5.74
N GLU A 39 19.97 -14.25 6.06
CA GLU A 39 20.13 -15.54 5.36
C GLU A 39 18.97 -16.53 5.62
N ASN A 40 18.24 -16.36 6.71
CA ASN A 40 17.14 -17.22 7.10
C ASN A 40 15.76 -16.79 6.56
N ILE A 41 15.69 -15.72 5.74
CA ILE A 41 14.47 -15.23 5.13
C ILE A 41 14.70 -15.04 3.64
N LYS A 42 13.80 -15.53 2.80
CA LYS A 42 13.77 -15.28 1.35
C LYS A 42 12.39 -14.75 0.96
N TYR A 43 12.36 -13.54 0.44
CA TYR A 43 11.13 -12.96 -0.12
C TYR A 43 10.94 -13.37 -1.57
N HIS A 44 9.68 -13.51 -1.97
CA HIS A 44 9.21 -13.68 -3.35
C HIS A 44 8.15 -12.62 -3.61
N VAL A 45 8.40 -11.68 -4.51
CA VAL A 45 7.55 -10.50 -4.69
C VAL A 45 6.90 -10.51 -6.06
N ALA A 46 5.56 -10.54 -6.08
CA ALA A 46 4.81 -10.33 -7.31
C ALA A 46 4.84 -8.86 -7.70
N CYS A 47 5.12 -8.57 -8.98
CA CYS A 47 5.13 -7.24 -9.57
C CYS A 47 4.28 -7.24 -10.84
N LYS A 48 3.70 -6.08 -11.22
CA LYS A 48 3.09 -5.92 -12.55
C LYS A 48 4.17 -5.76 -13.61
N ALA A 49 4.01 -6.44 -14.73
CA ALA A 49 4.89 -6.29 -15.88
C ALA A 49 4.57 -5.04 -16.72
N ASN A 50 3.31 -4.58 -16.69
CA ASN A 50 2.83 -3.53 -17.58
C ASN A 50 1.72 -2.67 -16.92
N GLY A 51 1.43 -1.53 -17.55
CA GLY A 51 0.38 -0.61 -17.14
C GLY A 51 0.76 0.27 -15.94
N ASP A 52 -0.21 0.97 -15.36
CA ASP A 52 0.01 1.92 -14.27
C ASP A 52 0.66 1.26 -13.04
N GLY A 53 1.75 1.86 -12.57
CA GLY A 53 2.52 1.41 -11.41
C GLY A 53 3.30 0.11 -11.63
N CYS A 54 3.52 -0.32 -12.89
CA CYS A 54 4.32 -1.53 -13.19
C CYS A 54 5.77 -1.38 -12.71
N MET A 55 6.42 -2.51 -12.54
CA MET A 55 7.82 -2.57 -12.16
C MET A 55 8.73 -2.13 -13.29
N ASP A 56 9.58 -1.19 -12.99
CA ASP A 56 10.70 -0.76 -13.84
C ASP A 56 11.99 -0.94 -13.04
N GLU A 57 12.56 -2.13 -13.18
CA GLU A 57 13.77 -2.52 -12.45
C GLU A 57 15.00 -1.68 -12.82
N THR A 58 14.98 -1.01 -13.97
CA THR A 58 16.09 -0.17 -14.42
C THR A 58 16.31 1.07 -13.55
N LYS A 59 15.33 1.41 -12.72
CA LYS A 59 15.39 2.55 -11.79
C LYS A 59 16.05 2.25 -10.45
N PHE A 60 16.49 1.01 -10.25
CA PHE A 60 17.03 0.58 -8.96
C PHE A 60 18.44 0.02 -9.10
N ASP A 61 19.31 0.42 -8.20
CA ASP A 61 20.65 -0.15 -8.10
C ASP A 61 20.59 -1.55 -7.47
N GLY A 62 21.55 -2.40 -7.82
CA GLY A 62 21.68 -3.74 -7.25
C GLY A 62 20.71 -4.78 -7.78
N VAL A 63 20.01 -4.49 -8.84
CA VAL A 63 19.13 -5.47 -9.53
C VAL A 63 19.98 -6.49 -10.28
N THR A 64 19.65 -7.78 -10.10
CA THR A 64 20.18 -8.88 -10.91
C THR A 64 19.06 -9.46 -11.77
N LYS A 65 19.12 -9.25 -13.08
CA LYS A 65 18.15 -9.80 -14.02
C LYS A 65 18.35 -11.31 -14.15
N ILE A 66 17.26 -12.07 -14.01
CA ILE A 66 17.22 -13.53 -14.23
C ILE A 66 16.72 -13.82 -15.68
N ASN A 67 15.57 -13.22 -16.03
CA ASN A 67 15.00 -13.25 -17.38
C ASN A 67 14.10 -12.02 -17.57
N ASP A 68 13.29 -11.96 -18.63
CA ASP A 68 12.44 -10.80 -18.92
C ASP A 68 11.30 -10.60 -17.90
N HIS A 69 10.92 -11.65 -17.18
CA HIS A 69 9.86 -11.62 -16.17
C HIS A 69 10.35 -11.85 -14.73
N GLU A 70 11.65 -12.12 -14.53
CA GLU A 70 12.18 -12.40 -13.20
C GLU A 70 13.49 -11.66 -12.96
N PHE A 71 13.66 -11.14 -11.75
CA PHE A 71 14.87 -10.46 -11.29
C PHE A 71 15.03 -10.63 -9.78
N GLU A 72 16.21 -10.32 -9.26
CA GLU A 72 16.48 -10.19 -7.81
C GLU A 72 16.77 -8.75 -7.45
N LEU A 73 16.23 -8.31 -6.30
CA LEU A 73 16.53 -7.04 -5.65
C LEU A 73 16.40 -7.23 -4.13
N HIS A 74 17.35 -6.71 -3.34
CA HIS A 74 17.38 -6.87 -1.87
C HIS A 74 17.30 -8.34 -1.41
N ASN A 75 17.96 -9.27 -2.12
CA ASN A 75 17.83 -10.70 -1.88
C ASN A 75 16.37 -11.23 -2.01
N ALA A 76 15.49 -10.48 -2.62
CA ALA A 76 14.14 -10.92 -2.93
C ALA A 76 14.06 -11.38 -4.39
N HIS A 77 13.46 -12.54 -4.65
CA HIS A 77 13.09 -12.99 -5.98
C HIS A 77 11.81 -12.29 -6.39
N CYS A 78 11.87 -11.50 -7.44
CA CYS A 78 10.75 -10.73 -7.98
C CYS A 78 10.29 -11.32 -9.32
N PHE A 79 8.98 -11.45 -9.50
CA PHE A 79 8.40 -11.97 -10.73
C PHE A 79 7.29 -11.07 -11.25
N LYS A 80 7.31 -10.82 -12.57
CA LYS A 80 6.42 -9.86 -13.24
C LYS A 80 5.23 -10.58 -13.85
N ILE A 81 4.04 -10.07 -13.59
CA ILE A 81 2.75 -10.57 -14.07
C ILE A 81 2.22 -9.63 -15.16
N ASP A 82 1.97 -10.17 -16.35
CA ASP A 82 1.28 -9.45 -17.40
C ASP A 82 -0.21 -9.24 -17.05
N VAL A 83 -0.67 -8.02 -17.23
CA VAL A 83 -2.04 -7.64 -16.88
C VAL A 83 -2.79 -7.12 -18.10
N PRO A 84 -3.93 -7.74 -18.46
CA PRO A 84 -4.73 -7.29 -19.61
C PRO A 84 -5.40 -5.94 -19.33
N GLN A 85 -5.71 -5.18 -20.40
CA GLN A 85 -6.36 -3.87 -20.34
C GLN A 85 -7.87 -4.01 -20.11
N ILE A 86 -8.28 -4.42 -18.92
CA ILE A 86 -9.69 -4.68 -18.53
C ILE A 86 -10.23 -3.68 -17.48
N GLY A 87 -9.71 -2.47 -17.48
CA GLY A 87 -10.15 -1.42 -16.56
C GLY A 87 -9.96 -1.79 -15.07
N PRO A 88 -10.89 -1.44 -14.19
CA PRO A 88 -10.76 -1.68 -12.74
C PRO A 88 -10.58 -3.15 -12.34
N ALA A 89 -11.03 -4.11 -13.17
CA ALA A 89 -10.87 -5.52 -12.92
C ALA A 89 -9.39 -5.99 -13.00
N GLN A 90 -8.49 -5.17 -13.55
CA GLN A 90 -7.05 -5.44 -13.59
C GLN A 90 -6.47 -5.80 -12.23
N ALA A 91 -6.91 -5.12 -11.16
CA ALA A 91 -6.39 -5.36 -9.82
C ALA A 91 -6.75 -6.76 -9.30
N ILE A 92 -7.96 -7.23 -9.61
CA ILE A 92 -8.41 -8.57 -9.26
C ILE A 92 -7.65 -9.62 -10.07
N TYR A 93 -7.56 -9.40 -11.40
CA TYR A 93 -6.81 -10.28 -12.28
C TYR A 93 -5.35 -10.43 -11.85
N TYR A 94 -4.69 -9.31 -11.55
CA TYR A 94 -3.30 -9.28 -11.10
C TYR A 94 -3.08 -10.13 -9.85
N ASP A 95 -3.89 -9.93 -8.80
CA ASP A 95 -3.74 -10.67 -7.54
C ASP A 95 -4.01 -12.18 -7.72
N VAL A 96 -5.02 -12.54 -8.55
CA VAL A 96 -5.32 -13.94 -8.88
C VAL A 96 -4.17 -14.59 -9.65
N ALA A 97 -3.63 -13.92 -10.67
CA ALA A 97 -2.51 -14.43 -11.46
C ALA A 97 -1.22 -14.52 -10.62
N ALA A 98 -0.98 -13.55 -9.74
CA ALA A 98 0.14 -13.56 -8.81
C ALA A 98 0.05 -14.73 -7.83
N LEU A 99 -1.12 -14.99 -7.24
CA LEU A 99 -1.30 -16.15 -6.35
C LEU A 99 -1.11 -17.48 -7.06
N LYS A 100 -1.60 -17.57 -8.31
CA LYS A 100 -1.35 -18.76 -9.14
C LYS A 100 0.15 -18.97 -9.34
N ALA A 101 0.88 -17.92 -9.73
CA ALA A 101 2.33 -17.98 -9.91
C ALA A 101 3.06 -18.37 -8.59
N CYS A 102 2.61 -17.86 -7.44
CA CYS A 102 3.13 -18.27 -6.13
C CYS A 102 2.93 -19.77 -5.89
N CYS A 103 1.72 -20.30 -6.08
CA CYS A 103 1.42 -21.72 -5.91
C CYS A 103 2.25 -22.60 -6.86
N ASP A 104 2.37 -22.21 -8.13
CA ASP A 104 3.19 -22.90 -9.12
C ASP A 104 4.67 -22.92 -8.72
N HIS A 105 5.21 -21.79 -8.24
CA HIS A 105 6.60 -21.69 -7.76
C HIS A 105 6.85 -22.53 -6.51
N ILE A 106 5.95 -22.47 -5.52
CA ILE A 106 6.03 -23.29 -4.28
C ILE A 106 6.06 -24.76 -4.63
N LYS A 107 5.14 -25.19 -5.51
CA LYS A 107 5.03 -26.59 -5.94
C LYS A 107 6.26 -27.05 -6.71
N LYS A 108 6.71 -26.26 -7.69
CA LYS A 108 7.86 -26.57 -8.56
C LYS A 108 9.16 -26.73 -7.75
N ASN A 109 9.35 -25.89 -6.74
CA ASN A 109 10.58 -25.84 -5.97
C ASN A 109 10.48 -26.57 -4.62
N HIS A 110 9.37 -27.24 -4.35
CA HIS A 110 9.13 -27.99 -3.10
C HIS A 110 9.43 -27.14 -1.85
N ILE A 111 8.96 -25.85 -1.85
CA ILE A 111 9.22 -24.91 -0.76
C ILE A 111 8.49 -25.38 0.50
N PRO A 112 9.20 -25.65 1.61
CA PRO A 112 8.57 -26.06 2.85
C PRO A 112 7.98 -24.86 3.60
N HIS A 113 6.83 -25.05 4.21
CA HIS A 113 6.16 -24.08 5.09
C HIS A 113 6.14 -22.63 4.61
N PRO A 114 5.77 -22.34 3.33
CA PRO A 114 5.77 -20.97 2.83
C PRO A 114 4.71 -20.11 3.52
N ILE A 115 5.00 -18.83 3.72
CA ILE A 115 4.02 -17.82 4.10
C ILE A 115 3.62 -17.06 2.84
N VAL A 116 2.32 -16.97 2.56
CA VAL A 116 1.79 -16.12 1.48
C VAL A 116 1.07 -14.94 2.13
N TYR A 117 1.66 -13.75 2.01
CA TYR A 117 1.13 -12.52 2.58
C TYR A 117 0.46 -11.68 1.50
N ILE A 118 -0.85 -11.52 1.61
CA ILE A 118 -1.71 -10.85 0.63
C ILE A 118 -2.08 -9.47 1.17
N MET A 119 -1.86 -8.45 0.37
CA MET A 119 -2.17 -7.06 0.70
C MET A 119 -3.44 -6.61 0.00
N ALA A 120 -4.40 -6.12 0.78
CA ALA A 120 -5.77 -5.75 0.41
C ALA A 120 -6.71 -6.92 0.08
N CYS A 121 -8.01 -6.66 0.25
CA CYS A 121 -9.06 -7.67 0.14
C CYS A 121 -9.74 -7.67 -1.24
N ARG A 122 -8.96 -7.87 -2.34
CA ARG A 122 -9.49 -7.74 -3.71
C ARG A 122 -10.12 -9.00 -4.28
N ILE A 123 -9.77 -10.19 -3.77
CA ILE A 123 -10.03 -11.48 -4.44
C ILE A 123 -10.95 -12.42 -3.65
N GLY A 124 -11.83 -11.88 -2.80
CA GLY A 124 -12.70 -12.68 -1.93
C GLY A 124 -13.36 -13.89 -2.58
N PRO A 125 -14.01 -13.77 -3.75
CA PRO A 125 -14.62 -14.90 -4.44
C PRO A 125 -13.64 -16.03 -4.80
N PHE A 126 -12.35 -15.73 -4.94
CA PHE A 126 -11.30 -16.70 -5.28
C PHE A 126 -10.50 -17.16 -4.04
N ALA A 127 -10.60 -16.44 -2.92
CA ALA A 127 -9.79 -16.65 -1.74
C ALA A 127 -9.86 -18.07 -1.20
N GLY A 128 -11.08 -18.66 -1.12
CA GLY A 128 -11.27 -20.01 -0.61
C GLY A 128 -10.51 -21.06 -1.41
N HIS A 129 -10.44 -20.93 -2.74
CA HIS A 129 -9.69 -21.82 -3.62
C HIS A 129 -8.18 -21.73 -3.36
N PHE A 130 -7.62 -20.52 -3.47
CA PHE A 130 -6.17 -20.30 -3.32
C PHE A 130 -5.67 -20.62 -1.90
N TYR A 131 -6.43 -20.25 -0.88
CA TYR A 131 -6.02 -20.53 0.51
C TYR A 131 -5.98 -22.04 0.78
N GLN A 132 -6.96 -22.80 0.26
CA GLN A 132 -6.92 -24.26 0.33
C GLN A 132 -5.73 -24.85 -0.44
N GLU A 133 -5.38 -24.29 -1.59
CA GLU A 133 -4.22 -24.76 -2.36
C GLU A 133 -2.91 -24.48 -1.61
N ILE A 134 -2.74 -23.29 -1.06
CA ILE A 134 -1.58 -22.93 -0.23
C ILE A 134 -1.46 -23.87 0.98
N HIS A 135 -2.57 -24.14 1.67
CA HIS A 135 -2.59 -25.09 2.80
C HIS A 135 -2.20 -26.51 2.39
N LYS A 136 -2.67 -26.98 1.22
CA LYS A 136 -2.27 -28.32 0.69
C LYS A 136 -0.76 -28.36 0.37
N LEU A 137 -0.16 -27.24 0.04
CA LEU A 137 1.29 -27.10 -0.16
C LEU A 137 2.07 -26.91 1.15
N GLY A 138 1.40 -27.01 2.32
CA GLY A 138 2.03 -26.84 3.64
C GLY A 138 2.22 -25.39 4.05
N GLY A 139 1.66 -24.44 3.31
CA GLY A 139 1.82 -23.01 3.55
C GLY A 139 0.78 -22.41 4.49
N THR A 140 0.99 -21.14 4.84
CA THR A 140 0.13 -20.33 5.70
C THR A 140 -0.22 -19.03 4.98
N VAL A 141 -1.46 -18.55 5.14
CA VAL A 141 -1.95 -17.33 4.51
C VAL A 141 -2.07 -16.20 5.52
N TYR A 142 -1.28 -15.16 5.31
CA TYR A 142 -1.44 -13.88 6.02
C TYR A 142 -2.15 -12.86 5.14
N LEU A 143 -2.94 -12.01 5.76
CA LEU A 143 -3.72 -10.99 5.08
C LEU A 143 -3.51 -9.63 5.73
N ASN A 144 -3.16 -8.60 4.94
CA ASN A 144 -3.36 -7.22 5.35
C ASN A 144 -4.74 -6.77 4.81
N PRO A 145 -5.72 -6.52 5.68
CA PRO A 145 -7.07 -6.19 5.22
C PRO A 145 -7.19 -4.78 4.61
N ASP A 146 -6.15 -3.93 4.71
CA ASP A 146 -6.14 -2.50 4.37
C ASP A 146 -7.14 -1.72 5.26
N GLY A 147 -8.39 -1.87 5.02
CA GLY A 147 -9.49 -1.36 5.81
C GLY A 147 -10.39 -0.40 5.04
N HIS A 148 -11.69 -0.64 5.20
CA HIS A 148 -12.76 0.24 4.72
C HIS A 148 -12.73 0.62 3.22
N GLU A 149 -12.07 -0.17 2.34
CA GLU A 149 -12.04 0.15 0.90
C GLU A 149 -13.46 0.31 0.32
N TRP A 150 -14.41 -0.46 0.83
CA TRP A 150 -15.81 -0.38 0.45
C TRP A 150 -16.50 0.94 0.84
N MET A 151 -15.93 1.74 1.74
CA MET A 151 -16.47 3.05 2.14
C MET A 151 -15.99 4.19 1.23
N ARG A 152 -14.97 3.98 0.40
CA ARG A 152 -14.39 5.05 -0.41
C ARG A 152 -15.39 5.64 -1.40
N ALA A 153 -15.46 6.96 -1.45
CA ALA A 153 -16.41 7.72 -2.27
C ALA A 153 -16.29 7.46 -3.77
N LYS A 154 -15.11 7.08 -4.24
CA LYS A 154 -14.82 6.77 -5.65
C LYS A 154 -15.60 5.56 -6.19
N TRP A 155 -16.13 4.68 -5.32
CA TRP A 155 -16.79 3.45 -5.74
C TRP A 155 -18.29 3.59 -5.83
N SER A 156 -18.88 3.07 -6.91
CA SER A 156 -20.33 2.91 -7.04
C SER A 156 -20.89 1.88 -6.06
N ALA A 157 -22.19 1.92 -5.79
CA ALA A 157 -22.82 1.01 -4.82
C ALA A 157 -22.59 -0.49 -5.10
N PRO A 158 -22.64 -1.00 -6.35
CA PRO A 158 -22.33 -2.41 -6.64
C PRO A 158 -20.89 -2.75 -6.33
N ILE A 159 -19.94 -1.84 -6.63
CA ILE A 159 -18.51 -2.06 -6.36
C ILE A 159 -18.25 -2.04 -4.85
N ARG A 160 -18.89 -1.15 -4.09
CA ARG A 160 -18.81 -1.15 -2.62
C ARG A 160 -19.28 -2.48 -2.03
N LYS A 161 -20.40 -3.01 -2.56
CA LYS A 161 -20.93 -4.32 -2.13
C LYS A 161 -19.93 -5.43 -2.42
N TYR A 162 -19.30 -5.42 -3.60
CA TYR A 162 -18.24 -6.38 -3.94
C TYR A 162 -17.09 -6.32 -2.92
N TRP A 163 -16.56 -5.13 -2.64
CA TRP A 163 -15.47 -4.95 -1.69
C TRP A 163 -15.83 -5.47 -0.30
N LYS A 164 -17.04 -5.17 0.20
CA LYS A 164 -17.51 -5.64 1.51
C LYS A 164 -17.58 -7.15 1.59
N ILE A 165 -18.10 -7.80 0.57
CA ILE A 165 -18.18 -9.28 0.48
C ILE A 165 -16.79 -9.86 0.35
N SER A 166 -15.94 -9.28 -0.49
CA SER A 166 -14.56 -9.72 -0.70
C SER A 166 -13.75 -9.68 0.59
N GLU A 167 -13.82 -8.57 1.33
CA GLU A 167 -13.18 -8.43 2.64
C GLU A 167 -13.63 -9.52 3.61
N GLN A 168 -14.96 -9.72 3.75
CA GLN A 168 -15.50 -10.76 4.62
C GLN A 168 -14.99 -12.15 4.25
N MET A 169 -14.95 -12.48 2.96
CA MET A 169 -14.49 -13.80 2.50
C MET A 169 -12.99 -13.97 2.78
N MET A 170 -12.18 -12.96 2.50
CA MET A 170 -10.73 -13.06 2.71
C MET A 170 -10.36 -13.13 4.17
N VAL A 171 -10.97 -12.33 5.04
CA VAL A 171 -10.79 -12.40 6.50
C VAL A 171 -11.27 -13.74 7.05
N LYS A 172 -12.37 -14.29 6.52
CA LYS A 172 -12.89 -15.60 6.95
C LYS A 172 -11.91 -16.75 6.75
N TYR A 173 -11.13 -16.71 5.68
CA TYR A 173 -10.31 -17.85 5.27
C TYR A 173 -8.83 -17.70 5.60
N CYS A 174 -8.32 -16.50 5.91
CA CYS A 174 -6.91 -16.32 6.26
C CYS A 174 -6.55 -16.96 7.61
N ASP A 175 -5.28 -17.30 7.78
CA ASP A 175 -4.77 -17.84 9.03
C ASP A 175 -4.46 -16.75 10.06
N LEU A 176 -4.05 -15.56 9.56
CA LEU A 176 -3.77 -14.39 10.38
C LEU A 176 -4.05 -13.12 9.57
N ALA A 177 -4.84 -12.21 10.12
CA ALA A 177 -4.98 -10.85 9.62
C ALA A 177 -4.00 -9.93 10.33
N ILE A 178 -3.06 -9.34 9.58
CA ILE A 178 -2.08 -8.37 10.08
C ILE A 178 -2.60 -6.98 9.73
N CYS A 179 -3.20 -6.32 10.71
CA CYS A 179 -3.76 -4.98 10.56
C CYS A 179 -2.66 -3.92 10.68
N ASP A 180 -2.79 -2.81 9.99
CA ASP A 180 -1.82 -1.70 10.04
C ASP A 180 -2.03 -0.77 11.24
N SER A 181 -3.16 -0.90 11.94
CA SER A 181 -3.47 -0.14 13.15
C SER A 181 -4.39 -0.91 14.11
N VAL A 182 -4.35 -0.51 15.38
CA VAL A 182 -5.28 -1.01 16.42
C VAL A 182 -6.74 -0.77 16.03
N ASN A 183 -7.03 0.34 15.34
CA ASN A 183 -8.40 0.66 14.94
C ASN A 183 -8.90 -0.27 13.82
N ILE A 184 -8.05 -0.67 12.90
CA ILE A 184 -8.39 -1.69 11.88
C ILE A 184 -8.57 -3.05 12.55
N GLU A 185 -7.73 -3.42 13.50
CA GLU A 185 -7.91 -4.66 14.25
C GLU A 185 -9.27 -4.70 14.99
N LYS A 186 -9.64 -3.64 15.70
CA LYS A 186 -10.97 -3.50 16.33
C LYS A 186 -12.10 -3.64 15.31
N TYR A 187 -11.98 -2.95 14.18
CA TYR A 187 -12.97 -3.03 13.11
C TYR A 187 -13.15 -4.46 12.59
N ILE A 188 -12.05 -5.20 12.40
CA ILE A 188 -12.12 -6.61 11.96
C ILE A 188 -12.91 -7.45 12.97
N HIS A 189 -12.66 -7.29 14.25
CA HIS A 189 -13.41 -8.00 15.30
C HIS A 189 -14.87 -7.57 15.35
N GLU A 190 -15.17 -6.28 15.35
CA GLU A 190 -16.55 -5.76 15.34
C GLU A 190 -17.37 -6.26 14.15
N CYS A 191 -16.74 -6.40 12.97
CA CYS A 191 -17.42 -6.84 11.78
C CYS A 191 -17.48 -8.36 11.59
N TYR A 192 -16.48 -9.10 12.05
CA TYR A 192 -16.26 -10.49 11.61
C TYR A 192 -16.14 -11.53 12.72
N ASP A 193 -16.22 -11.17 13.99
CA ASP A 193 -16.31 -12.15 15.08
C ASP A 193 -17.52 -13.05 14.89
N GLY A 194 -17.33 -14.34 15.12
CA GLY A 194 -18.34 -15.36 14.89
C GLY A 194 -18.64 -15.69 13.41
N LYS A 195 -18.03 -14.98 12.45
CA LYS A 195 -18.29 -15.20 11.01
C LYS A 195 -17.20 -15.99 10.27
N GLY A 196 -16.18 -16.43 10.98
CA GLY A 196 -15.12 -17.27 10.45
C GLY A 196 -15.58 -18.71 10.15
N ILE A 197 -14.65 -19.57 9.73
CA ILE A 197 -14.94 -20.99 9.50
C ILE A 197 -15.42 -21.62 10.81
N LYS A 198 -16.57 -22.32 10.75
CA LYS A 198 -17.23 -22.93 11.93
C LYS A 198 -17.54 -21.91 13.06
N GLY A 199 -17.84 -20.66 12.71
CA GLY A 199 -18.19 -19.62 13.68
C GLY A 199 -17.02 -19.09 14.52
N LYS A 200 -15.78 -19.34 14.11
CA LYS A 200 -14.60 -18.84 14.82
C LYS A 200 -14.38 -17.35 14.56
N ASN A 201 -13.75 -16.69 15.50
CA ASN A 201 -13.26 -15.34 15.33
C ASN A 201 -12.03 -15.33 14.42
N PRO A 202 -11.80 -14.25 13.62
CA PRO A 202 -10.56 -14.10 12.91
C PRO A 202 -9.38 -14.01 13.89
N LYS A 203 -8.25 -14.60 13.54
CA LYS A 203 -7.00 -14.35 14.26
C LYS A 203 -6.41 -13.06 13.72
N THR A 204 -6.09 -12.14 14.61
CA THR A 204 -5.55 -10.83 14.24
C THR A 204 -4.28 -10.50 15.01
N THR A 205 -3.53 -9.58 14.49
CA THR A 205 -2.50 -8.80 15.16
C THR A 205 -2.38 -7.47 14.45
N PHE A 206 -1.81 -6.45 15.10
CA PHE A 206 -1.48 -5.24 14.38
C PHE A 206 0.03 -5.01 14.35
N ILE A 207 0.50 -4.54 13.21
CA ILE A 207 1.88 -4.09 12.99
C ILE A 207 1.78 -2.78 12.22
N ALA A 208 2.02 -1.67 12.91
CA ALA A 208 1.98 -0.35 12.28
C ALA A 208 3.11 -0.20 11.26
N TYR A 209 2.83 0.53 10.17
CA TYR A 209 3.89 0.94 9.25
C TYR A 209 4.92 1.79 9.99
N GLY A 210 6.19 1.56 9.67
CA GLY A 210 7.29 2.37 10.15
C GLY A 210 7.38 3.72 9.44
N ALA A 211 8.24 4.58 9.97
CA ALA A 211 8.66 5.81 9.32
C ALA A 211 10.18 5.85 9.26
N ASP A 212 10.72 6.43 8.18
CA ASP A 212 12.14 6.76 8.12
C ASP A 212 12.39 7.98 9.03
N LEU A 213 13.29 7.82 9.98
CA LEU A 213 13.66 8.87 10.93
C LEU A 213 14.90 9.66 10.49
N THR A 214 15.38 9.43 9.27
CA THR A 214 16.51 10.16 8.73
C THR A 214 16.16 11.64 8.55
N LEU A 215 16.89 12.50 9.22
CA LEU A 215 16.70 13.94 9.09
C LEU A 215 17.21 14.41 7.73
N SER A 216 16.58 15.46 7.19
CA SER A 216 17.06 16.15 6.00
C SER A 216 18.52 16.59 6.21
N LYS A 217 19.33 16.46 5.16
CA LYS A 217 20.70 16.96 5.13
C LYS A 217 20.76 18.45 4.77
N LEU A 218 19.64 19.04 4.34
CA LEU A 218 19.56 20.47 4.05
C LEU A 218 19.48 21.24 5.36
N ASP A 219 20.36 22.20 5.54
CA ASP A 219 20.23 23.17 6.61
C ASP A 219 19.27 24.31 6.22
N ASP A 220 18.95 25.13 7.20
CA ASP A 220 17.98 26.21 7.03
C ASP A 220 18.43 27.34 6.07
N GLY A 221 19.70 27.42 5.76
CA GLY A 221 20.31 28.39 4.82
C GLY A 221 20.62 27.79 3.46
N ASP A 222 20.35 26.51 3.25
CA ASP A 222 20.61 25.85 1.97
C ASP A 222 19.85 26.56 0.84
N LYS A 223 20.60 26.90 -0.22
CA LYS A 223 20.06 27.67 -1.36
C LYS A 223 18.86 26.94 -1.99
N LYS A 224 18.89 25.61 -2.10
CA LYS A 224 17.80 24.83 -2.66
C LYS A 224 16.50 25.01 -1.85
N LEU A 225 16.62 25.06 -0.53
CA LEU A 225 15.47 25.24 0.36
C LEU A 225 14.97 26.69 0.34
N VAL A 226 15.87 27.67 0.34
CA VAL A 226 15.52 29.09 0.26
C VAL A 226 14.83 29.44 -1.05
N ASP A 227 15.37 28.96 -2.18
CA ASP A 227 14.77 29.16 -3.50
C ASP A 227 13.36 28.52 -3.58
N TRP A 228 13.19 27.33 -3.00
CA TRP A 228 11.89 26.65 -2.93
C TRP A 228 10.86 27.45 -2.11
N TYR A 229 11.23 27.98 -0.95
CA TYR A 229 10.34 28.84 -0.16
C TYR A 229 9.92 30.09 -0.96
N HIS A 230 10.86 30.70 -1.65
CA HIS A 230 10.57 31.86 -2.48
C HIS A 230 9.63 31.54 -3.64
N GLU A 231 9.89 30.43 -4.36
CA GLU A 231 9.04 29.97 -5.47
C GLU A 231 7.61 29.68 -5.00
N LYS A 232 7.44 29.04 -3.84
CA LYS A 232 6.12 28.67 -3.30
C LYS A 232 5.45 29.80 -2.51
N GLY A 233 6.09 30.94 -2.36
CA GLY A 233 5.57 32.07 -1.59
C GLY A 233 5.38 31.76 -0.12
N LEU A 234 6.22 30.87 0.44
CA LEU A 234 6.18 30.46 1.84
C LEU A 234 7.31 31.12 2.63
N THR A 235 7.09 31.25 3.93
CA THR A 235 8.12 31.71 4.88
C THR A 235 8.47 30.55 5.80
N LYS A 236 9.75 30.31 6.03
CA LYS A 236 10.24 29.31 6.97
C LYS A 236 9.52 29.41 8.33
N LYS A 237 8.98 28.30 8.82
CA LYS A 237 8.16 28.22 10.05
C LYS A 237 6.90 29.09 10.04
N GLY A 238 6.59 29.74 8.91
CA GLY A 238 5.44 30.62 8.72
C GLY A 238 4.18 29.93 8.19
N TYR A 239 4.12 28.60 8.19
CA TYR A 239 2.99 27.86 7.64
C TYR A 239 2.65 26.62 8.46
N TYR A 240 1.40 26.14 8.31
CA TYR A 240 0.99 24.79 8.65
C TYR A 240 1.09 23.91 7.40
N LEU A 241 1.48 22.67 7.57
CA LEU A 241 1.73 21.74 6.46
C LEU A 241 0.75 20.57 6.49
N VAL A 242 0.16 20.29 5.33
CA VAL A 242 -0.55 19.04 5.05
C VAL A 242 0.08 18.34 3.86
N VAL A 243 0.41 17.08 4.01
CA VAL A 243 0.92 16.22 2.94
C VAL A 243 -0.02 15.03 2.76
N GLY A 244 -0.53 14.83 1.55
CA GLY A 244 -1.45 13.72 1.30
C GLY A 244 -2.11 13.75 -0.06
N ARG A 245 -2.83 12.68 -0.39
CA ARG A 245 -3.63 12.62 -1.61
C ARG A 245 -4.83 13.56 -1.50
N PHE A 246 -5.09 14.33 -2.53
CA PHE A 246 -6.22 15.27 -2.58
C PHE A 246 -7.52 14.54 -2.91
N VAL A 247 -8.08 13.90 -1.88
CA VAL A 247 -9.31 13.10 -1.96
C VAL A 247 -10.23 13.42 -0.78
N PRO A 248 -11.56 13.29 -0.92
CA PRO A 248 -12.52 13.58 0.15
C PRO A 248 -12.22 12.86 1.48
N GLU A 249 -11.75 11.63 1.41
CA GLU A 249 -11.45 10.80 2.58
C GLU A 249 -10.34 11.37 3.48
N ASN A 250 -9.48 12.23 2.92
CA ASN A 250 -8.41 12.90 3.66
C ASN A 250 -8.84 14.23 4.29
N SER A 251 -10.15 14.52 4.34
CA SER A 251 -10.77 15.62 5.07
C SER A 251 -10.28 17.02 4.68
N PHE A 252 -9.82 17.23 3.44
CA PHE A 252 -9.36 18.54 2.96
C PHE A 252 -10.43 19.62 3.09
N GLU A 253 -11.71 19.29 2.84
CA GLU A 253 -12.82 20.22 3.03
C GLU A 253 -12.87 20.77 4.45
N VAL A 254 -12.79 19.89 5.44
CA VAL A 254 -12.83 20.28 6.86
C VAL A 254 -11.61 21.12 7.23
N MET A 255 -10.41 20.68 6.82
CA MET A 255 -9.16 21.40 7.14
C MET A 255 -9.15 22.79 6.54
N ILE A 256 -9.50 22.95 5.27
CA ILE A 256 -9.55 24.25 4.59
C ILE A 256 -10.60 25.15 5.25
N ARG A 257 -11.81 24.66 5.47
CA ARG A 257 -12.90 25.41 6.08
C ARG A 257 -12.53 25.93 7.48
N GLU A 258 -11.98 25.08 8.32
CA GLU A 258 -11.63 25.46 9.68
C GLU A 258 -10.39 26.36 9.72
N PHE A 259 -9.43 26.18 8.80
CA PHE A 259 -8.31 27.09 8.65
C PHE A 259 -8.77 28.50 8.24
N MET A 260 -9.68 28.62 7.27
CA MET A 260 -10.23 29.93 6.86
C MET A 260 -10.90 30.70 8.01
N LYS A 261 -11.58 29.97 8.93
CA LYS A 261 -12.17 30.56 10.13
C LYS A 261 -11.14 30.97 11.17
N SER A 262 -9.94 30.41 11.10
CA SER A 262 -8.90 30.70 12.07
C SER A 262 -8.35 32.11 11.91
N GLY A 263 -8.01 32.75 13.01
CA GLY A 263 -7.29 34.04 13.02
C GLY A 263 -5.77 33.91 12.75
N SER A 264 -5.31 32.79 12.28
CA SER A 264 -3.88 32.52 12.05
C SER A 264 -3.27 33.52 11.07
N LYS A 265 -2.06 33.96 11.36
CA LYS A 265 -1.24 34.76 10.45
C LYS A 265 -0.31 33.94 9.58
N LYS A 266 -0.27 32.61 9.80
CA LYS A 266 0.54 31.67 9.03
C LYS A 266 -0.19 31.24 7.78
N ASP A 267 0.57 30.81 6.76
CA ASP A 267 0.03 30.17 5.58
C ASP A 267 -0.43 28.73 5.87
N PHE A 268 -1.19 28.15 4.95
CA PHE A 268 -1.62 26.77 4.95
C PHE A 268 -1.11 26.10 3.68
N ALA A 269 0.00 25.39 3.79
CA ALA A 269 0.69 24.75 2.68
C ALA A 269 0.17 23.32 2.47
N LEU A 270 -0.34 23.04 1.28
CA LEU A 270 -0.92 21.77 0.87
C LEU A 270 -0.01 21.11 -0.17
N ILE A 271 0.78 20.12 0.27
CA ILE A 271 1.59 19.28 -0.63
C ILE A 271 0.74 18.12 -1.10
N THR A 272 0.26 18.21 -2.32
CA THR A 272 -0.67 17.24 -2.89
C THR A 272 -0.67 17.28 -4.41
N ASN A 273 -1.06 16.13 -5.02
CA ASN A 273 -1.41 16.11 -6.43
C ASN A 273 -2.90 16.47 -6.57
N VAL A 274 -3.15 17.65 -7.15
CA VAL A 274 -4.49 18.23 -7.22
C VAL A 274 -5.35 17.46 -8.23
N ASN A 275 -6.57 17.14 -7.82
CA ASN A 275 -7.64 16.66 -8.69
C ASN A 275 -8.58 17.81 -9.01
N ASP A 276 -8.65 18.24 -10.25
CA ASP A 276 -9.40 19.43 -10.67
C ASP A 276 -10.90 19.36 -10.33
N LYS A 277 -11.50 18.17 -10.45
CA LYS A 277 -12.92 18.00 -10.11
C LYS A 277 -13.17 18.29 -8.64
N PHE A 278 -12.39 17.69 -7.76
CA PHE A 278 -12.52 17.89 -6.31
C PHE A 278 -12.13 19.30 -5.89
N LEU A 279 -11.13 19.89 -6.55
CA LEU A 279 -10.72 21.29 -6.33
C LEU A 279 -11.87 22.26 -6.63
N ASN A 280 -12.55 22.06 -7.76
CA ASN A 280 -13.68 22.92 -8.16
C ASN A 280 -14.90 22.72 -7.21
N GLU A 281 -15.19 21.48 -6.81
CA GLU A 281 -16.23 21.22 -5.80
C GLU A 281 -15.94 21.94 -4.47
N LEU A 282 -14.68 21.95 -4.02
CA LEU A 282 -14.29 22.68 -2.81
C LEU A 282 -14.35 24.20 -2.98
N GLU A 283 -13.97 24.71 -4.16
CA GLU A 283 -14.05 26.14 -4.45
C GLU A 283 -15.50 26.62 -4.48
N GLU A 284 -16.41 25.88 -5.11
CA GLU A 284 -17.84 26.18 -5.11
C GLU A 284 -18.43 26.25 -3.70
N LYS A 285 -17.98 25.37 -2.80
CA LYS A 285 -18.48 25.30 -1.42
C LYS A 285 -17.87 26.34 -0.49
N LEU A 286 -16.58 26.58 -0.61
CA LEU A 286 -15.80 27.29 0.41
C LEU A 286 -15.29 28.63 -0.05
N HIS A 287 -15.21 28.90 -1.36
CA HIS A 287 -14.57 30.08 -1.94
C HIS A 287 -13.15 30.31 -1.40
N PHE A 288 -12.42 29.20 -1.19
CA PHE A 288 -11.11 29.21 -0.50
C PHE A 288 -10.02 29.98 -1.27
N LYS A 289 -10.14 30.13 -2.59
CA LYS A 289 -9.19 30.91 -3.40
C LYS A 289 -9.13 32.39 -3.02
N SER A 290 -10.15 32.89 -2.31
CA SER A 290 -10.17 34.22 -1.75
C SER A 290 -9.19 34.41 -0.57
N ASP A 291 -8.84 33.30 0.11
CA ASP A 291 -7.89 33.33 1.24
C ASP A 291 -6.46 33.08 0.74
N LYS A 292 -5.68 34.18 0.61
CA LYS A 292 -4.31 34.14 0.09
C LYS A 292 -3.33 33.33 0.94
N ARG A 293 -3.73 32.95 2.16
CA ARG A 293 -2.91 32.10 3.04
C ARG A 293 -2.91 30.64 2.61
N ILE A 294 -3.89 30.20 1.81
CA ILE A 294 -3.99 28.81 1.33
C ILE A 294 -3.10 28.64 0.10
N LYS A 295 -2.10 27.77 0.21
CA LYS A 295 -1.07 27.55 -0.79
C LYS A 295 -1.07 26.10 -1.25
N PHE A 296 -1.48 25.84 -2.49
CA PHE A 296 -1.28 24.55 -3.13
C PHE A 296 0.14 24.49 -3.69
N VAL A 297 0.99 23.74 -3.05
CA VAL A 297 2.44 23.71 -3.33
C VAL A 297 2.78 22.74 -4.47
N GLY A 298 1.89 21.81 -4.77
CA GLY A 298 2.14 20.71 -5.69
C GLY A 298 2.73 19.48 -4.98
N THR A 299 3.19 18.52 -5.75
CA THR A 299 3.89 17.34 -5.21
C THR A 299 5.37 17.66 -4.97
N VAL A 300 5.92 17.12 -3.91
CA VAL A 300 7.35 17.21 -3.59
C VAL A 300 7.84 15.78 -3.41
N TYR A 301 8.84 15.41 -4.20
CA TYR A 301 9.58 14.15 -4.10
C TYR A 301 11.05 14.49 -3.90
N ASP A 302 11.76 13.75 -3.07
CA ASP A 302 13.20 13.91 -2.83
C ASP A 302 14.04 13.61 -4.07
#